data_1d7dfa696e031ac0ef3938eaf7a80c13
#
_entry.id   1d7dfa696e031ac0ef3938eaf7a80c13
#
_cell.length_a   1.000
_cell.length_b   1.000
_cell.length_c   1.000
_cell.angle_alpha   90.00
_cell.angle_beta   90.00
_cell.angle_gamma   90.00
#
_symmetry.space_group_name_H-M   'P 1'
#
loop_
_entity.id
_entity.type
_entity.pdbx_description
1 polymer ?
#
loop_
_entity_poly.entity_id
_entity_poly.type
_entity_poly.pdbx_seq_one_letter_code
_entity_poly.pdbx_strand_id
1 'polypeptide(L)'
;MKTIDFSYFIERYIAGEMDPSEKKWFEAELDGNHSLQSELALRKKADAALVRHDIIDLRNKLASIERERKEKVVIAGGKTPRFRFAAVITALVLIGSLYLVTTGPQSYDSIYKKNFEVYYQLGHSRSAEAKIPGYNTALELYNRNDFAGSLPFFRDYLKSNPGAMQAELLYGVALMGNNNHKEAKSVLSSIINNSNNLYIDRAQWYLALCYIKTEESEAAVRQLETIINSNSIYREKAKKLVKKLR
;
A
#
# COMPACT_ATOMS: atom_id res chain seq x y z
N MET A 1 -28.43 -18.07 -25.64
CA MET A 1 -28.82 -18.39 -24.29
C MET A 1 -27.69 -17.95 -23.35
N LYS A 2 -27.93 -17.02 -22.42
CA LYS A 2 -26.96 -16.70 -21.37
C LYS A 2 -26.95 -17.86 -20.38
N THR A 3 -25.86 -18.59 -20.28
CA THR A 3 -25.66 -19.59 -19.22
C THR A 3 -25.61 -18.84 -17.87
N ILE A 4 -26.50 -19.19 -16.97
CA ILE A 4 -26.50 -18.64 -15.61
C ILE A 4 -25.28 -19.22 -14.91
N ASP A 5 -24.41 -18.37 -14.35
CA ASP A 5 -23.31 -18.81 -13.50
C ASP A 5 -23.84 -19.07 -12.10
N PHE A 6 -23.96 -20.34 -11.76
CA PHE A 6 -24.48 -20.78 -10.47
C PHE A 6 -23.47 -20.71 -9.32
N SER A 7 -22.21 -20.37 -9.59
CA SER A 7 -21.15 -20.35 -8.56
C SER A 7 -21.50 -19.46 -7.37
N TYR A 8 -22.03 -18.27 -7.64
CA TYR A 8 -22.46 -17.31 -6.62
C TYR A 8 -23.58 -17.86 -5.73
N PHE A 9 -24.56 -18.54 -6.32
CA PHE A 9 -25.69 -19.11 -5.60
C PHE A 9 -25.27 -20.32 -4.75
N ILE A 10 -24.35 -21.13 -5.23
CA ILE A 10 -23.80 -22.28 -4.48
C ILE A 10 -23.12 -21.80 -3.20
N GLU A 11 -22.30 -20.76 -3.27
CA GLU A 11 -21.59 -20.21 -2.09
C GLU A 11 -22.56 -19.67 -1.04
N ARG A 12 -23.53 -18.88 -1.44
CA ARG A 12 -24.56 -18.35 -0.54
C ARG A 12 -25.45 -19.44 0.08
N TYR A 13 -25.74 -20.51 -0.68
CA TYR A 13 -26.48 -21.67 -0.17
C TYR A 13 -25.68 -22.43 0.89
N ILE A 14 -24.39 -22.63 0.67
CA ILE A 14 -23.50 -23.31 1.64
C ILE A 14 -23.33 -22.45 2.90
N ALA A 15 -23.17 -21.14 2.75
CA ALA A 15 -23.03 -20.19 3.86
C ALA A 15 -24.34 -19.96 4.65
N GLY A 16 -25.50 -20.40 4.13
CA GLY A 16 -26.82 -20.18 4.77
C GLY A 16 -27.29 -18.71 4.62
N GLU A 17 -26.81 -17.97 3.64
CA GLU A 17 -27.08 -16.54 3.44
C GLU A 17 -28.21 -16.25 2.44
N MET A 18 -28.93 -17.27 1.99
CA MET A 18 -30.07 -17.11 1.10
C MET A 18 -31.34 -16.77 1.88
N ASP A 19 -32.13 -15.87 1.32
CA ASP A 19 -33.50 -15.68 1.82
C ASP A 19 -34.42 -16.88 1.49
N PRO A 20 -35.57 -17.04 2.16
CA PRO A 20 -36.45 -18.22 1.99
C PRO A 20 -36.98 -18.40 0.56
N SER A 21 -37.17 -17.32 -0.19
CA SER A 21 -37.69 -17.37 -1.58
C SER A 21 -36.60 -17.76 -2.55
N GLU A 22 -35.42 -17.22 -2.39
CA GLU A 22 -34.22 -17.53 -3.17
C GLU A 22 -33.76 -18.98 -2.95
N LYS A 23 -33.80 -19.44 -1.68
CA LYS A 23 -33.50 -20.82 -1.32
C LYS A 23 -34.44 -21.80 -1.99
N LYS A 24 -35.77 -21.56 -1.93
CA LYS A 24 -36.76 -22.41 -2.55
C LYS A 24 -36.58 -22.47 -4.09
N TRP A 25 -36.26 -21.38 -4.72
CA TRP A 25 -35.97 -21.36 -6.14
C TRP A 25 -34.71 -22.16 -6.47
N PHE A 26 -33.63 -21.99 -5.70
CA PHE A 26 -32.37 -22.69 -5.93
C PHE A 26 -32.51 -24.21 -5.70
N GLU A 27 -33.28 -24.63 -4.70
CA GLU A 27 -33.58 -26.06 -4.44
C GLU A 27 -34.38 -26.67 -5.58
N ALA A 28 -35.36 -25.95 -6.17
CA ALA A 28 -36.08 -26.42 -7.35
C ALA A 28 -35.18 -26.55 -8.59
N GLU A 29 -34.18 -25.64 -8.76
CA GLU A 29 -33.23 -25.74 -9.84
C GLU A 29 -32.25 -26.92 -9.65
N LEU A 30 -31.88 -27.21 -8.40
CA LEU A 30 -31.08 -28.39 -8.02
C LEU A 30 -31.75 -29.69 -8.40
N ASP A 31 -33.05 -29.83 -8.20
CA ASP A 31 -33.79 -31.06 -8.50
C ASP A 31 -33.79 -31.44 -9.97
N GLY A 32 -33.71 -30.41 -10.84
CA GLY A 32 -33.71 -30.59 -12.30
C GLY A 32 -32.30 -30.65 -12.93
N ASN A 33 -31.23 -30.32 -12.22
CA ASN A 33 -29.91 -30.11 -12.79
C ASN A 33 -28.81 -30.97 -12.12
N HIS A 34 -28.52 -32.12 -12.70
CA HIS A 34 -27.52 -33.07 -12.19
C HIS A 34 -26.09 -32.50 -12.14
N SER A 35 -25.75 -31.58 -13.07
CA SER A 35 -24.44 -30.90 -13.06
C SER A 35 -24.29 -29.97 -11.87
N LEU A 36 -25.35 -29.22 -11.54
CA LEU A 36 -25.38 -28.31 -10.39
C LEU A 36 -25.33 -29.09 -9.07
N GLN A 37 -26.01 -30.26 -8.98
CA GLN A 37 -25.91 -31.16 -7.81
C GLN A 37 -24.48 -31.65 -7.59
N SER A 38 -23.79 -32.04 -8.67
CA SER A 38 -22.41 -32.53 -8.62
C SER A 38 -21.44 -31.44 -8.16
N GLU A 39 -21.61 -30.22 -8.65
CA GLU A 39 -20.79 -29.08 -8.26
C GLU A 39 -21.02 -28.68 -6.80
N LEU A 40 -22.27 -28.64 -6.34
CA LEU A 40 -22.60 -28.38 -4.93
C LEU A 40 -22.00 -29.44 -4.01
N ALA A 41 -22.08 -30.73 -4.39
CA ALA A 41 -21.53 -31.83 -3.61
C ALA A 41 -19.99 -31.74 -3.52
N LEU A 42 -19.33 -31.36 -4.59
CA LEU A 42 -17.87 -31.17 -4.63
C LEU A 42 -17.43 -30.04 -3.71
N ARG A 43 -18.10 -28.88 -3.76
CA ARG A 43 -17.81 -27.73 -2.90
C ARG A 43 -18.06 -28.03 -1.42
N LYS A 44 -19.18 -28.68 -1.08
CA LYS A 44 -19.44 -29.14 0.31
C LYS A 44 -18.37 -30.09 0.83
N LYS A 45 -17.83 -30.99 -0.02
CA LYS A 45 -16.72 -31.87 0.36
C LYS A 45 -15.42 -31.10 0.56
N ALA A 46 -15.13 -30.11 -0.28
CA ALA A 46 -13.94 -29.26 -0.14
C ALA A 46 -14.00 -28.44 1.16
N ASP A 47 -15.12 -27.80 1.46
CA ASP A 47 -15.30 -27.02 2.70
C ASP A 47 -15.21 -27.92 3.94
N ALA A 48 -15.80 -29.11 3.92
CA ALA A 48 -15.70 -30.07 5.02
C ALA A 48 -14.26 -30.57 5.25
N ALA A 49 -13.46 -30.67 4.18
CA ALA A 49 -12.04 -31.04 4.27
C ALA A 49 -11.19 -29.90 4.86
N LEU A 50 -11.45 -28.64 4.45
CA LEU A 50 -10.76 -27.45 4.97
C LEU A 50 -11.06 -27.23 6.45
N VAL A 51 -12.34 -27.25 6.83
CA VAL A 51 -12.77 -27.07 8.23
C VAL A 51 -12.20 -28.16 9.16
N ARG A 52 -12.13 -29.41 8.71
CA ARG A 52 -11.54 -30.49 9.51
C ARG A 52 -10.04 -30.33 9.71
N HIS A 53 -9.30 -29.86 8.70
CA HIS A 53 -7.84 -29.65 8.79
C HIS A 53 -7.51 -28.52 9.75
N ASP A 54 -8.17 -27.38 9.60
CA ASP A 54 -7.92 -26.21 10.45
C ASP A 54 -8.29 -26.47 11.93
N ILE A 55 -9.39 -27.15 12.21
CA ILE A 55 -9.80 -27.46 13.59
C ILE A 55 -8.85 -28.48 14.23
N ILE A 56 -8.39 -29.48 13.49
CA ILE A 56 -7.45 -30.49 14.00
C ILE A 56 -6.09 -29.85 14.25
N ASP A 57 -5.60 -29.03 13.35
CA ASP A 57 -4.33 -28.33 13.49
C ASP A 57 -4.37 -27.29 14.63
N LEU A 58 -5.47 -26.55 14.78
CA LEU A 58 -5.67 -25.63 15.90
C LEU A 58 -5.72 -26.38 17.23
N ARG A 59 -6.45 -27.51 17.29
CA ARG A 59 -6.54 -28.34 18.49
C ARG A 59 -5.18 -28.95 18.88
N ASN A 60 -4.39 -29.40 17.89
CA ASN A 60 -3.06 -29.93 18.10
C ASN A 60 -2.08 -28.85 18.57
N LYS A 61 -2.15 -27.63 17.99
CA LYS A 61 -1.37 -26.48 18.46
C LYS A 61 -1.74 -26.05 19.87
N LEU A 62 -3.02 -26.00 20.20
CA LEU A 62 -3.47 -25.69 21.57
C LEU A 62 -3.05 -26.76 22.57
N ALA A 63 -3.13 -28.05 22.22
CA ALA A 63 -2.68 -29.13 23.06
C ALA A 63 -1.16 -29.14 23.28
N SER A 64 -0.36 -28.76 22.27
CA SER A 64 1.09 -28.62 22.41
C SER A 64 1.46 -27.45 23.33
N ILE A 65 0.80 -26.30 23.18
CA ILE A 65 0.98 -25.13 24.05
C ILE A 65 0.61 -25.45 25.51
N GLU A 66 -0.46 -26.24 25.72
CA GLU A 66 -0.89 -26.63 27.07
C GLU A 66 0.06 -27.66 27.70
N ARG A 67 0.64 -28.58 26.92
CA ARG A 67 1.73 -29.47 27.38
C ARG A 67 2.98 -28.72 27.75
N GLU A 68 3.46 -27.82 26.90
CA GLU A 68 4.61 -26.96 27.22
C GLU A 68 4.37 -26.10 28.47
N ARG A 69 3.15 -25.64 28.68
CA ARG A 69 2.78 -24.89 29.88
C ARG A 69 2.81 -25.77 31.13
N LYS A 70 2.35 -27.01 31.06
CA LYS A 70 2.36 -27.96 32.19
C LYS A 70 3.78 -28.41 32.52
N GLU A 71 4.65 -28.66 31.54
CA GLU A 71 6.06 -29.02 31.78
C GLU A 71 6.85 -27.85 32.38
N LYS A 72 6.59 -26.61 31.98
CA LYS A 72 7.24 -25.41 32.56
C LYS A 72 6.77 -25.10 33.99
N VAL A 73 5.59 -25.56 34.40
CA VAL A 73 5.08 -25.35 35.78
C VAL A 73 5.68 -26.30 36.80
N VAL A 74 6.20 -27.47 36.37
CA VAL A 74 6.76 -28.48 37.29
C VAL A 74 8.21 -28.15 37.71
N ILE A 75 8.93 -27.27 37.03
CA ILE A 75 10.36 -26.96 37.34
C ILE A 75 10.51 -25.69 38.22
N ALA A 76 9.45 -25.02 38.61
CA ALA A 76 9.52 -23.78 39.40
C ALA A 76 9.22 -23.98 40.91
N GLY A 77 9.62 -25.12 41.48
CA GLY A 77 9.59 -25.39 42.94
C GLY A 77 10.84 -24.96 43.67
N GLY A 78 11.39 -23.80 43.36
CA GLY A 78 12.59 -23.26 44.02
C GLY A 78 12.35 -21.83 44.57
N LYS A 79 12.43 -21.73 45.88
CA LYS A 79 12.30 -20.53 46.72
C LYS A 79 13.15 -19.36 46.25
N THR A 80 12.58 -18.36 45.55
CA THR A 80 12.94 -16.93 45.72
C THR A 80 11.91 -16.02 45.05
N PRO A 81 11.26 -15.10 45.78
CA PRO A 81 10.28 -14.18 45.23
C PRO A 81 10.88 -13.13 44.23
N ARG A 82 12.20 -13.01 44.22
CA ARG A 82 12.93 -12.02 43.38
C ARG A 82 12.83 -12.27 41.87
N PHE A 83 12.74 -13.54 41.41
CA PHE A 83 12.65 -13.88 40.00
C PHE A 83 11.27 -13.66 39.37
N ARG A 84 10.19 -13.64 40.17
CA ARG A 84 8.85 -13.37 39.68
C ARG A 84 8.69 -11.90 39.27
N PHE A 85 9.34 -11.00 39.97
CA PHE A 85 9.32 -9.56 39.60
C PHE A 85 10.17 -9.28 38.34
N ALA A 86 11.29 -9.99 38.15
CA ALA A 86 12.10 -9.87 36.94
C ALA A 86 11.33 -10.30 35.67
N ALA A 87 10.58 -11.40 35.72
CA ALA A 87 9.78 -11.87 34.59
C ALA A 87 8.63 -10.89 34.23
N VAL A 88 8.01 -10.26 35.23
CA VAL A 88 6.97 -9.25 35.00
C VAL A 88 7.57 -7.98 34.41
N ILE A 89 8.73 -7.54 34.89
CA ILE A 89 9.42 -6.35 34.38
C ILE A 89 9.88 -6.59 32.93
N THR A 90 10.43 -7.76 32.59
CA THR A 90 10.81 -8.08 31.22
C THR A 90 9.59 -8.16 30.29
N ALA A 91 8.48 -8.71 30.74
CA ALA A 91 7.25 -8.73 29.96
C ALA A 91 6.70 -7.29 29.73
N LEU A 92 6.71 -6.43 30.75
CA LEU A 92 6.31 -5.02 30.62
C LEU A 92 7.24 -4.23 29.70
N VAL A 93 8.55 -4.48 29.75
CA VAL A 93 9.53 -3.86 28.86
C VAL A 93 9.31 -4.32 27.41
N LEU A 94 9.05 -5.62 27.19
CA LEU A 94 8.76 -6.14 25.85
C LEU A 94 7.42 -5.61 25.30
N ILE A 95 6.39 -5.56 26.11
CA ILE A 95 5.09 -4.98 25.72
C ILE A 95 5.23 -3.48 25.50
N GLY A 96 5.94 -2.77 26.36
CA GLY A 96 6.22 -1.35 26.23
C GLY A 96 7.07 -1.04 24.99
N SER A 97 8.09 -1.83 24.69
CA SER A 97 8.90 -1.68 23.48
C SER A 97 8.11 -2.00 22.22
N LEU A 98 7.28 -3.04 22.23
CA LEU A 98 6.37 -3.36 21.13
C LEU A 98 5.34 -2.23 20.91
N TYR A 99 4.79 -1.69 22.00
CA TYR A 99 3.88 -0.54 21.93
C TYR A 99 4.57 0.69 21.34
N LEU A 100 5.79 1.03 21.78
CA LEU A 100 6.57 2.14 21.23
C LEU A 100 6.95 1.94 19.76
N VAL A 101 7.25 0.71 19.35
CA VAL A 101 7.55 0.39 17.94
C VAL A 101 6.31 0.49 17.06
N THR A 102 5.13 0.11 17.59
CA THR A 102 3.88 0.10 16.80
C THR A 102 3.13 1.42 16.82
N THR A 103 3.25 2.21 17.92
CA THR A 103 2.54 3.48 18.12
C THR A 103 3.45 4.70 18.16
N GLY A 104 4.76 4.50 18.14
CA GLY A 104 5.75 5.58 18.15
C GLY A 104 5.58 6.51 16.93
N PRO A 105 6.05 7.77 17.03
CA PRO A 105 5.99 8.71 15.93
C PRO A 105 6.69 8.10 14.70
N GLN A 106 5.95 8.03 13.58
CA GLN A 106 6.52 7.50 12.33
C GLN A 106 7.68 8.39 11.89
N SER A 107 8.85 7.78 11.60
CA SER A 107 9.98 8.56 11.07
C SER A 107 9.60 9.20 9.74
N TYR A 108 10.16 10.38 9.46
CA TYR A 108 9.96 11.07 8.18
C TYR A 108 10.29 10.19 6.98
N ASP A 109 11.34 9.36 7.09
CA ASP A 109 11.70 8.39 6.06
C ASP A 109 10.61 7.33 5.83
N SER A 110 10.00 6.82 6.90
CA SER A 110 8.87 5.87 6.80
C SER A 110 7.66 6.51 6.15
N ILE A 111 7.32 7.75 6.53
CA ILE A 111 6.23 8.51 5.92
C ILE A 111 6.51 8.74 4.44
N TYR A 112 7.73 9.16 4.06
CA TYR A 112 8.13 9.36 2.68
C TYR A 112 7.99 8.06 1.87
N LYS A 113 8.62 6.97 2.29
CA LYS A 113 8.59 5.67 1.57
C LYS A 113 7.18 5.15 1.36
N LYS A 114 6.30 5.33 2.33
CA LYS A 114 4.89 4.88 2.23
C LYS A 114 4.07 5.68 1.23
N ASN A 115 4.45 6.92 0.95
CA ASN A 115 3.66 7.85 0.14
C ASN A 115 4.33 8.22 -1.19
N PHE A 116 5.62 7.88 -1.37
CA PHE A 116 6.32 8.09 -2.62
C PHE A 116 5.99 6.97 -3.59
N GLU A 117 5.24 7.29 -4.62
CA GLU A 117 4.93 6.43 -5.75
C GLU A 117 5.51 7.07 -7.00
N VAL A 118 6.24 6.28 -7.80
CA VAL A 118 6.80 6.77 -9.08
C VAL A 118 5.65 7.08 -10.03
N TYR A 119 5.67 8.26 -10.62
CA TYR A 119 4.68 8.64 -11.62
C TYR A 119 5.05 8.02 -12.96
N TYR A 120 4.29 7.03 -13.40
CA TYR A 120 4.41 6.46 -14.73
C TYR A 120 3.40 7.11 -15.67
N GLN A 121 3.87 7.48 -16.86
CA GLN A 121 3.00 7.93 -17.92
C GLN A 121 2.23 6.73 -18.49
N LEU A 122 0.94 6.65 -18.23
CA LEU A 122 0.07 5.66 -18.87
C LEU A 122 -0.24 6.13 -20.30
N GLY A 123 0.40 5.51 -21.26
CA GLY A 123 0.17 5.74 -22.67
C GLY A 123 1.42 6.22 -23.40
N HIS A 124 1.75 5.53 -24.48
CA HIS A 124 2.73 6.02 -25.44
C HIS A 124 2.10 7.25 -26.13
N SER A 125 2.57 8.44 -25.76
CA SER A 125 2.20 9.63 -26.51
C SER A 125 2.63 9.42 -27.96
N ARG A 126 1.66 9.21 -28.84
CA ARG A 126 1.86 9.23 -30.30
C ARG A 126 2.06 10.65 -30.81
N SER A 127 2.26 11.62 -29.92
CA SER A 127 2.53 13.00 -30.25
C SER A 127 3.93 13.15 -30.85
N ALA A 128 4.18 14.26 -31.49
CA ALA A 128 5.43 14.58 -32.19
C ALA A 128 6.70 14.50 -31.30
N GLU A 129 6.55 14.53 -29.97
CA GLU A 129 7.61 14.32 -28.98
C GLU A 129 8.27 12.92 -29.05
N ALA A 130 7.57 11.91 -29.62
CA ALA A 130 8.09 10.55 -29.78
C ALA A 130 9.33 10.42 -30.69
N LYS A 131 9.79 11.52 -31.30
CA LYS A 131 10.92 11.51 -32.24
C LYS A 131 12.20 12.16 -31.74
N ILE A 132 12.26 12.56 -30.45
CA ILE A 132 13.49 13.16 -29.90
C ILE A 132 14.29 12.05 -29.19
N PRO A 133 15.42 11.58 -29.79
CA PRO A 133 16.13 10.38 -29.31
C PRO A 133 16.52 10.45 -27.83
N GLY A 134 16.95 11.59 -27.35
CA GLY A 134 17.35 11.78 -25.95
C GLY A 134 16.20 11.64 -24.96
N TYR A 135 15.00 12.16 -25.28
CA TYR A 135 13.85 12.06 -24.41
C TYR A 135 13.34 10.62 -24.26
N ASN A 136 13.32 9.85 -25.36
CA ASN A 136 12.93 8.46 -25.32
C ASN A 136 13.88 7.60 -24.48
N THR A 137 15.18 7.87 -24.57
CA THR A 137 16.18 7.22 -23.71
C THR A 137 15.96 7.58 -22.25
N ALA A 138 15.67 8.85 -21.94
CA ALA A 138 15.32 9.28 -20.58
C ALA A 138 14.10 8.51 -20.04
N LEU A 139 13.03 8.40 -20.84
CA LEU A 139 11.80 7.67 -20.46
C LEU A 139 12.04 6.17 -20.26
N GLU A 140 12.84 5.55 -21.13
CA GLU A 140 13.16 4.13 -21.02
C GLU A 140 13.91 3.82 -19.72
N LEU A 141 14.94 4.59 -19.41
CA LEU A 141 15.72 4.47 -18.17
C LEU A 141 14.82 4.75 -16.94
N TYR A 142 14.03 5.81 -17.01
CA TYR A 142 13.08 6.15 -15.95
C TYR A 142 12.08 5.01 -15.68
N ASN A 143 11.49 4.43 -16.72
CA ASN A 143 10.52 3.34 -16.60
C ASN A 143 11.15 2.04 -16.06
N ARG A 144 12.46 1.88 -16.20
CA ARG A 144 13.24 0.80 -15.58
C ARG A 144 13.69 1.14 -14.16
N ASN A 145 13.28 2.29 -13.62
CA ASN A 145 13.73 2.86 -12.34
C ASN A 145 15.26 3.16 -12.30
N ASP A 146 15.91 3.24 -13.44
CA ASP A 146 17.26 3.76 -13.54
C ASP A 146 17.22 5.31 -13.58
N PHE A 147 16.88 5.87 -12.40
CA PHE A 147 16.74 7.31 -12.26
C PHE A 147 18.07 8.03 -12.51
N ALA A 148 19.17 7.49 -11.98
CA ALA A 148 20.50 8.09 -12.17
C ALA A 148 20.87 8.19 -13.65
N GLY A 149 20.68 7.11 -14.40
CA GLY A 149 20.93 7.06 -15.85
C GLY A 149 20.00 7.98 -16.63
N SER A 150 18.76 8.21 -16.20
CA SER A 150 17.79 9.06 -16.91
C SER A 150 18.08 10.56 -16.79
N LEU A 151 18.70 11.02 -15.68
CA LEU A 151 18.89 12.43 -15.37
C LEU A 151 19.63 13.25 -16.45
N PRO A 152 20.76 12.79 -17.02
CA PRO A 152 21.47 13.56 -18.04
C PRO A 152 20.60 13.77 -19.29
N PHE A 153 19.85 12.76 -19.71
CA PHE A 153 18.98 12.84 -20.88
C PHE A 153 17.79 13.78 -20.66
N PHE A 154 17.15 13.74 -19.49
CA PHE A 154 16.12 14.72 -19.15
C PHE A 154 16.67 16.13 -19.12
N ARG A 155 17.85 16.35 -18.52
CA ARG A 155 18.47 17.65 -18.41
C ARG A 155 18.77 18.24 -19.79
N ASP A 156 19.34 17.45 -20.70
CA ASP A 156 19.68 17.92 -22.05
C ASP A 156 18.43 18.17 -22.89
N TYR A 157 17.41 17.34 -22.74
CA TYR A 157 16.10 17.57 -23.36
C TYR A 157 15.48 18.90 -22.91
N LEU A 158 15.44 19.15 -21.59
CA LEU A 158 14.85 20.35 -21.00
C LEU A 158 15.60 21.64 -21.35
N LYS A 159 16.92 21.60 -21.59
CA LYS A 159 17.67 22.74 -22.12
C LYS A 159 17.15 23.18 -23.50
N SER A 160 16.80 22.22 -24.34
CA SER A 160 16.33 22.49 -25.71
C SER A 160 14.80 22.70 -25.75
N ASN A 161 14.07 22.30 -24.73
CA ASN A 161 12.62 22.36 -24.64
C ASN A 161 12.16 22.96 -23.31
N PRO A 162 12.44 24.25 -23.07
CA PRO A 162 12.02 24.90 -21.83
C PRO A 162 10.50 24.96 -21.77
N GLY A 163 9.94 24.61 -20.59
CA GLY A 163 8.47 24.57 -20.39
C GLY A 163 7.82 23.25 -20.80
N ALA A 164 8.59 22.21 -21.11
CA ALA A 164 8.07 20.86 -21.27
C ALA A 164 7.65 20.29 -19.90
N MET A 165 6.53 20.78 -19.33
CA MET A 165 6.08 20.55 -17.95
C MET A 165 6.03 19.07 -17.57
N GLN A 166 5.68 18.21 -18.51
CA GLN A 166 5.68 16.77 -18.29
C GLN A 166 7.08 16.22 -18.06
N ALA A 167 8.02 16.61 -18.91
CA ALA A 167 9.42 16.21 -18.79
C ALA A 167 10.04 16.79 -17.50
N GLU A 168 9.68 18.02 -17.14
CA GLU A 168 10.11 18.64 -15.87
C GLU A 168 9.58 17.83 -14.67
N LEU A 169 8.32 17.39 -14.68
CA LEU A 169 7.77 16.57 -13.62
C LEU A 169 8.51 15.22 -13.52
N LEU A 170 8.71 14.53 -14.65
CA LEU A 170 9.44 13.25 -14.66
C LEU A 170 10.88 13.41 -14.19
N TYR A 171 11.54 14.50 -14.60
CA TYR A 171 12.89 14.86 -14.13
C TYR A 171 12.89 15.09 -12.61
N GLY A 172 11.92 15.85 -12.09
CA GLY A 172 11.76 16.06 -10.65
C GLY A 172 11.57 14.76 -9.87
N VAL A 173 10.74 13.84 -10.37
CA VAL A 173 10.54 12.52 -9.76
C VAL A 173 11.78 11.64 -9.87
N ALA A 174 12.51 11.68 -11.00
CA ALA A 174 13.78 10.98 -11.15
C ALA A 174 14.84 11.48 -10.16
N LEU A 175 14.91 12.78 -9.94
CA LEU A 175 15.78 13.38 -8.91
C LEU A 175 15.44 12.88 -7.51
N MET A 176 14.13 12.76 -7.18
CA MET A 176 13.69 12.19 -5.91
C MET A 176 14.08 10.71 -5.78
N GLY A 177 13.89 9.92 -6.85
CA GLY A 177 14.30 8.51 -6.89
C GLY A 177 15.82 8.32 -6.76
N ASN A 178 16.60 9.29 -7.24
CA ASN A 178 18.05 9.36 -7.08
C ASN A 178 18.52 10.10 -5.80
N ASN A 179 17.63 10.33 -4.83
CA ASN A 179 17.89 11.03 -3.56
C ASN A 179 18.39 12.48 -3.70
N ASN A 180 18.30 13.10 -4.86
CA ASN A 180 18.66 14.52 -5.07
C ASN A 180 17.45 15.44 -4.78
N HIS A 181 17.00 15.44 -3.51
CA HIS A 181 15.81 16.17 -3.09
C HIS A 181 15.96 17.68 -3.18
N LYS A 182 17.18 18.21 -3.09
CA LYS A 182 17.44 19.65 -3.20
C LYS A 182 17.12 20.18 -4.60
N GLU A 183 17.62 19.53 -5.64
CA GLU A 183 17.34 19.90 -7.03
C GLU A 183 15.87 19.60 -7.39
N ALA A 184 15.33 18.48 -6.91
CA ALA A 184 13.93 18.13 -7.08
C ALA A 184 12.98 19.23 -6.58
N LYS A 185 13.23 19.79 -5.39
CA LYS A 185 12.43 20.92 -4.85
C LYS A 185 12.44 22.12 -5.79
N SER A 186 13.59 22.47 -6.37
CA SER A 186 13.70 23.59 -7.31
C SER A 186 12.87 23.34 -8.58
N VAL A 187 13.01 22.16 -9.19
CA VAL A 187 12.27 21.78 -10.40
C VAL A 187 10.76 21.74 -10.15
N LEU A 188 10.33 21.10 -9.06
CA LEU A 188 8.91 21.00 -8.72
C LEU A 188 8.29 22.37 -8.42
N SER A 189 9.04 23.25 -7.75
CA SER A 189 8.61 24.64 -7.51
C SER A 189 8.45 25.44 -8.80
N SER A 190 9.33 25.22 -9.79
CA SER A 190 9.21 25.84 -11.12
C SER A 190 7.89 25.46 -11.79
N ILE A 191 7.50 24.18 -11.74
CA ILE A 191 6.22 23.70 -12.29
C ILE A 191 5.04 24.37 -11.59
N ILE A 192 5.08 24.50 -10.26
CA ILE A 192 4.02 25.13 -9.47
C ILE A 192 3.88 26.62 -9.80
N ASN A 193 4.99 27.31 -9.97
CA ASN A 193 5.00 28.75 -10.30
C ASN A 193 4.47 29.05 -11.73
N ASN A 194 4.50 28.07 -12.60
CA ASN A 194 3.85 28.16 -13.90
C ASN A 194 2.35 27.77 -13.75
N SER A 195 1.53 28.74 -13.40
CA SER A 195 0.15 28.57 -12.93
C SER A 195 -0.86 28.01 -13.94
N ASN A 196 -0.46 27.76 -15.19
CA ASN A 196 -1.36 27.25 -16.23
C ASN A 196 -0.87 25.91 -16.80
N ASN A 197 -0.80 24.87 -15.95
CA ASN A 197 -0.44 23.53 -16.40
C ASN A 197 -1.16 22.43 -15.62
N LEU A 198 -1.28 21.25 -16.24
CA LEU A 198 -2.00 20.09 -15.68
C LEU A 198 -1.21 19.33 -14.60
N TYR A 199 0.04 19.71 -14.34
CA TYR A 199 0.95 18.97 -13.46
C TYR A 199 1.10 19.60 -12.08
N ILE A 200 0.42 20.73 -11.80
CA ILE A 200 0.52 21.47 -10.54
C ILE A 200 0.19 20.57 -9.34
N ASP A 201 -0.90 19.83 -9.38
CA ASP A 201 -1.31 18.94 -8.28
C ASP A 201 -0.24 17.90 -7.94
N ARG A 202 0.35 17.31 -8.98
CA ARG A 202 1.42 16.32 -8.81
C ARG A 202 2.70 16.96 -8.30
N ALA A 203 3.07 18.11 -8.86
CA ALA A 203 4.26 18.84 -8.42
C ALA A 203 4.14 19.28 -6.96
N GLN A 204 2.97 19.78 -6.53
CA GLN A 204 2.69 20.13 -5.14
C GLN A 204 2.81 18.91 -4.22
N TRP A 205 2.28 17.76 -4.62
CA TRP A 205 2.38 16.53 -3.85
C TRP A 205 3.82 16.06 -3.68
N TYR A 206 4.59 15.98 -4.78
CA TYR A 206 5.99 15.58 -4.72
C TYR A 206 6.86 16.58 -3.96
N LEU A 207 6.57 17.87 -4.05
CA LEU A 207 7.27 18.90 -3.29
C LEU A 207 7.04 18.72 -1.78
N ALA A 208 5.79 18.42 -1.36
CA ALA A 208 5.50 18.09 0.03
C ALA A 208 6.28 16.85 0.49
N LEU A 209 6.37 15.81 -0.33
CA LEU A 209 7.16 14.61 -0.03
C LEU A 209 8.66 14.90 0.04
N CYS A 210 9.19 15.81 -0.79
CA CYS A 210 10.58 16.26 -0.67
C CYS A 210 10.83 16.93 0.68
N TYR A 211 9.96 17.84 1.14
CA TYR A 211 10.08 18.46 2.45
C TYR A 211 10.01 17.46 3.59
N ILE A 212 9.14 16.44 3.49
CA ILE A 212 9.08 15.35 4.47
C ILE A 212 10.40 14.59 4.48
N LYS A 213 10.94 14.22 3.31
CA LYS A 213 12.19 13.45 3.22
C LYS A 213 13.39 14.23 3.76
N THR A 214 13.41 15.55 3.57
CA THR A 214 14.47 16.42 4.09
C THR A 214 14.20 16.96 5.50
N GLU A 215 13.17 16.42 6.18
CA GLU A 215 12.79 16.74 7.58
C GLU A 215 12.42 18.20 7.81
N GLU A 216 12.02 18.91 6.76
CA GLU A 216 11.54 20.30 6.81
C GLU A 216 10.05 20.32 7.16
N SER A 217 9.72 19.95 8.41
CA SER A 217 8.34 19.70 8.87
C SER A 217 7.40 20.87 8.62
N GLU A 218 7.82 22.10 8.95
CA GLU A 218 6.97 23.29 8.74
C GLU A 218 6.68 23.55 7.26
N ALA A 219 7.69 23.39 6.38
CA ALA A 219 7.52 23.56 4.95
C ALA A 219 6.61 22.45 4.37
N ALA A 220 6.78 21.22 4.85
CA ALA A 220 5.92 20.11 4.48
C ALA A 220 4.45 20.37 4.87
N VAL A 221 4.20 20.82 6.12
CA VAL A 221 2.85 21.14 6.59
C VAL A 221 2.23 22.26 5.75
N ARG A 222 2.93 23.38 5.53
CA ARG A 222 2.43 24.48 4.68
C ARG A 222 2.09 24.00 3.27
N GLN A 223 2.95 23.20 2.67
CA GLN A 223 2.71 22.66 1.33
C GLN A 223 1.50 21.71 1.29
N LEU A 224 1.34 20.85 2.30
CA LEU A 224 0.18 19.98 2.44
C LEU A 224 -1.11 20.76 2.68
N GLU A 225 -1.08 21.84 3.45
CA GLU A 225 -2.22 22.74 3.66
C GLU A 225 -2.65 23.44 2.36
N THR A 226 -1.69 23.83 1.51
CA THR A 226 -2.00 24.34 0.16
C THR A 226 -2.77 23.30 -0.67
N ILE A 227 -2.36 22.03 -0.64
CA ILE A 227 -3.05 20.93 -1.31
C ILE A 227 -4.45 20.70 -0.72
N ILE A 228 -4.61 20.79 0.61
CA ILE A 228 -5.89 20.63 1.29
C ILE A 228 -6.89 21.72 0.88
N ASN A 229 -6.40 22.95 0.71
CA ASN A 229 -7.24 24.11 0.37
C ASN A 229 -7.51 24.23 -1.13
N SER A 230 -6.81 23.46 -1.97
CA SER A 230 -7.09 23.35 -3.41
C SER A 230 -8.09 22.23 -3.72
N ASN A 231 -8.54 22.15 -4.99
CA ASN A 231 -9.37 21.04 -5.47
C ASN A 231 -8.51 19.84 -5.93
N SER A 232 -7.39 19.56 -5.24
CA SER A 232 -6.42 18.55 -5.61
C SER A 232 -6.92 17.13 -5.35
N ILE A 233 -6.57 16.20 -6.25
CA ILE A 233 -6.77 14.76 -6.08
C ILE A 233 -6.04 14.20 -4.85
N TYR A 234 -5.02 14.89 -4.34
CA TYR A 234 -4.23 14.50 -3.18
C TYR A 234 -4.77 15.02 -1.85
N ARG A 235 -5.89 15.76 -1.84
CA ARG A 235 -6.46 16.41 -0.65
C ARG A 235 -6.58 15.46 0.55
N GLU A 236 -7.16 14.28 0.36
CA GLU A 236 -7.38 13.33 1.47
C GLU A 236 -6.07 12.68 1.95
N LYS A 237 -5.14 12.42 1.05
CA LYS A 237 -3.79 11.97 1.42
C LYS A 237 -3.06 13.06 2.23
N ALA A 238 -3.16 14.32 1.80
CA ALA A 238 -2.54 15.46 2.49
C ALA A 238 -3.08 15.65 3.92
N LYS A 239 -4.41 15.58 4.13
CA LYS A 239 -5.01 15.64 5.48
C LYS A 239 -4.45 14.58 6.42
N LYS A 240 -4.26 13.34 5.93
CA LYS A 240 -3.68 12.25 6.72
C LYS A 240 -2.22 12.51 7.08
N LEU A 241 -1.45 13.13 6.18
CA LEU A 241 -0.05 13.45 6.44
C LEU A 241 0.12 14.59 7.44
N VAL A 242 -0.68 15.66 7.34
CA VAL A 242 -0.64 16.76 8.32
C VAL A 242 -0.88 16.24 9.74
N LYS A 243 -1.84 15.32 9.94
CA LYS A 243 -2.11 14.70 11.26
C LYS A 243 -0.94 13.88 11.81
N LYS A 244 -0.04 13.41 10.96
CA LYS A 244 1.13 12.62 11.37
C LYS A 244 2.38 13.47 11.62
N LEU A 245 2.40 14.68 11.03
CA LEU A 245 3.52 15.61 11.16
C LEU A 245 3.35 16.60 12.32
N ARG A 246 2.14 16.73 12.84
CA ARG A 246 1.76 17.48 14.04
C ARG A 246 1.68 16.57 15.25
#